data_f71f7897ea79fef75b3068aff5f862dd
#
_entry.id   f71f7897ea79fef75b3068aff5f862dd
#
_cell.length_a   1.000
_cell.length_b   1.000
_cell.length_c   1.000
_cell.angle_alpha   90.00
_cell.angle_beta   90.00
_cell.angle_gamma   90.00
#
_symmetry.space_group_name_H-M   'P 1'
#
loop_
_entity.id
_entity.type
_entity.pdbx_description
1 polymer ?
#
loop_
_entity_poly.entity_id
_entity_poly.type
_entity_poly.pdbx_seq_one_letter_code
_entity_poly.pdbx_strand_id
1 'polypeptide(L)'
;MVFAPWVPFSNLRMEWENPLLRSAYGQLGRRLTLIQYDGRGTGHSQRDVTDLSLAAMVSDLETVVEQTGPKVIDLIGQYSSCPHVLAYAARHPDRVNRIVLFGGAARLWDAMSAPGTQALLSLIEQDWNLFVDTAAHQWMGWSAVEAGRATAEAFRGAVTPQMARASLQAASAVDVTDILPSVTAETLVLHRRGASQVSMEVSRSMAMDLPRGHLVVLEGSQPNLLLEGTEGIIKLLLDFFCDGLVPSEISTSSIEALPASGRQGVPVGTLSRREIEVLRLLAAGESNAQIARRLGISAYTIERHVVNIYRKIEARGRADATAYALRHGLG
;
A
#
# COMPACT_ATOMS: atom_id res chain seq x y z
N MET A 1 19.58 -3.65 9.16
CA MET A 1 18.39 -3.05 8.56
C MET A 1 17.21 -3.24 9.50
N VAL A 2 16.49 -2.17 9.81
CA VAL A 2 15.32 -2.19 10.71
C VAL A 2 14.05 -1.99 9.88
N PHE A 3 13.10 -2.91 10.03
CA PHE A 3 11.73 -2.76 9.56
C PHE A 3 10.91 -2.06 10.65
N ALA A 4 10.51 -0.82 10.42
CA ALA A 4 9.59 -0.14 11.30
C ALA A 4 8.19 -0.74 11.20
N PRO A 5 7.51 -0.99 12.32
CA PRO A 5 6.23 -1.71 12.35
C PRO A 5 5.12 -0.90 11.71
N TRP A 6 4.27 -1.57 10.98
CA TRP A 6 3.06 -0.97 10.43
C TRP A 6 1.93 -0.99 11.48
N VAL A 7 1.84 0.08 12.26
CA VAL A 7 0.80 0.27 13.27
C VAL A 7 -0.50 0.73 12.58
N PRO A 8 -1.69 0.19 12.92
CA PRO A 8 -1.96 -0.68 14.08
C PRO A 8 -1.93 -2.19 13.79
N PHE A 9 -1.49 -2.65 12.64
CA PHE A 9 -1.71 -4.04 12.22
C PHE A 9 -0.42 -4.90 12.22
N SER A 10 0.67 -4.47 12.86
CA SER A 10 1.87 -5.28 12.96
C SER A 10 1.65 -6.50 13.86
N ASN A 11 2.07 -7.66 13.38
CA ASN A 11 2.11 -8.90 14.14
C ASN A 11 3.18 -9.81 13.54
N LEU A 12 4.38 -9.72 14.07
CA LEU A 12 5.54 -10.46 13.58
C LEU A 12 5.34 -11.95 13.55
N ARG A 13 4.67 -12.51 14.55
CA ARG A 13 4.42 -13.95 14.58
C ARG A 13 3.64 -14.38 13.36
N MET A 14 2.56 -13.69 13.02
CA MET A 14 1.74 -14.02 11.86
C MET A 14 2.47 -13.76 10.54
N GLU A 15 3.31 -12.73 10.47
CA GLU A 15 4.16 -12.49 9.30
C GLU A 15 5.15 -13.66 9.09
N TRP A 16 5.78 -14.16 10.14
CA TRP A 16 6.70 -15.29 10.06
C TRP A 16 6.01 -16.65 9.87
N GLU A 17 4.74 -16.77 10.21
CA GLU A 17 3.90 -17.93 9.88
C GLU A 17 3.52 -17.94 8.39
N ASN A 18 3.48 -16.79 7.71
CA ASN A 18 3.26 -16.70 6.25
C ASN A 18 4.48 -17.24 5.49
N PRO A 19 4.33 -18.32 4.67
CA PRO A 19 5.47 -18.95 4.00
C PRO A 19 6.20 -18.03 3.02
N LEU A 20 5.48 -17.12 2.33
CA LEU A 20 6.06 -16.19 1.36
C LEU A 20 6.91 -15.13 2.07
N LEU A 21 6.37 -14.51 3.12
CA LEU A 21 7.10 -13.52 3.91
C LEU A 21 8.30 -14.14 4.60
N ARG A 22 8.14 -15.32 5.21
CA ARG A 22 9.24 -16.06 5.82
C ARG A 22 10.36 -16.36 4.82
N SER A 23 10.01 -16.76 3.60
CA SER A 23 10.98 -16.99 2.52
C SER A 23 11.71 -15.72 2.15
N ALA A 24 10.99 -14.60 1.98
CA ALA A 24 11.57 -13.31 1.64
C ALA A 24 12.50 -12.78 2.75
N TYR A 25 12.07 -12.83 4.01
CA TYR A 25 12.91 -12.48 5.15
C TYR A 25 14.16 -13.37 5.26
N GLY A 26 14.02 -14.67 5.00
CA GLY A 26 15.16 -15.60 4.97
C GLY A 26 16.17 -15.27 3.87
N GLN A 27 15.71 -14.82 2.70
CA GLN A 27 16.59 -14.40 1.60
C GLN A 27 17.32 -13.10 1.94
N LEU A 28 16.63 -12.10 2.46
CA LEU A 28 17.25 -10.85 2.92
C LEU A 28 18.25 -11.11 4.06
N GLY A 29 17.90 -11.98 5.01
CA GLY A 29 18.69 -12.33 6.18
C GLY A 29 20.00 -13.05 5.87
N ARG A 30 20.21 -13.53 4.64
CA ARG A 30 21.51 -14.08 4.21
C ARG A 30 22.59 -13.01 4.03
N ARG A 31 22.20 -11.76 3.76
CA ARG A 31 23.13 -10.65 3.49
C ARG A 31 22.97 -9.49 4.47
N LEU A 32 21.84 -9.39 5.15
CA LEU A 32 21.50 -8.29 6.06
C LEU A 32 21.09 -8.84 7.43
N THR A 33 21.49 -8.17 8.50
CA THR A 33 20.88 -8.39 9.81
C THR A 33 19.53 -7.70 9.83
N LEU A 34 18.44 -8.49 9.95
CA LEU A 34 17.08 -7.98 10.02
C LEU A 34 16.70 -7.72 11.49
N ILE A 35 16.22 -6.53 11.76
CA ILE A 35 15.64 -6.15 13.05
C ILE A 35 14.18 -5.84 12.79
N GLN A 36 13.31 -6.55 13.49
CA GLN A 36 11.85 -6.41 13.39
C GLN A 36 11.26 -6.36 14.79
N TYR A 37 10.20 -5.62 14.98
CA TYR A 37 9.48 -5.53 16.25
C TYR A 37 8.00 -5.22 16.03
N ASP A 38 7.15 -5.62 16.95
CA ASP A 38 5.76 -5.20 16.96
C ASP A 38 5.65 -3.79 17.55
N GLY A 39 4.89 -2.91 16.91
CA GLY A 39 4.67 -1.56 17.41
C GLY A 39 3.86 -1.55 18.70
N ARG A 40 3.97 -0.45 19.45
CA ARG A 40 3.15 -0.25 20.66
C ARG A 40 1.67 -0.43 20.40
N GLY A 41 0.96 -1.08 21.28
CA GLY A 41 -0.47 -1.40 21.14
C GLY A 41 -0.78 -2.55 20.21
N THR A 42 0.22 -3.20 19.58
CA THR A 42 0.01 -4.22 18.55
C THR A 42 0.80 -5.51 18.80
N GLY A 43 0.46 -6.55 18.08
CA GLY A 43 1.18 -7.83 18.08
C GLY A 43 1.42 -8.38 19.48
N HIS A 44 2.67 -8.66 19.79
CA HIS A 44 3.14 -9.15 21.11
C HIS A 44 3.74 -8.04 21.98
N SER A 45 3.78 -6.79 21.50
CA SER A 45 4.17 -5.64 22.32
C SER A 45 3.08 -5.28 23.33
N GLN A 46 3.40 -4.38 24.27
CA GLN A 46 2.43 -3.91 25.26
C GLN A 46 1.15 -3.41 24.60
N ARG A 47 0.01 -4.02 24.97
CA ARG A 47 -1.30 -3.75 24.35
C ARG A 47 -2.01 -2.53 24.95
N ASP A 48 -1.82 -2.31 26.24
CA ASP A 48 -2.45 -1.21 26.97
C ASP A 48 -1.50 0.00 27.00
N VAL A 49 -1.59 0.82 25.97
CA VAL A 49 -0.79 2.03 25.79
C VAL A 49 -1.70 3.22 25.53
N THR A 50 -1.32 4.37 26.08
CA THR A 50 -2.09 5.62 25.95
C THR A 50 -1.42 6.63 25.02
N ASP A 51 -0.09 6.62 24.93
CA ASP A 51 0.65 7.52 24.05
C ASP A 51 0.95 6.86 22.71
N LEU A 52 0.25 7.31 21.69
CA LEU A 52 0.37 6.88 20.29
C LEU A 52 0.91 8.01 19.40
N SER A 53 1.55 9.02 20.00
CA SER A 53 2.14 10.14 19.29
C SER A 53 3.30 9.72 18.40
N LEU A 54 3.61 10.53 17.39
CA LEU A 54 4.82 10.37 16.56
C LEU A 54 6.08 10.30 17.43
N ALA A 55 6.16 11.14 18.46
CA ALA A 55 7.32 11.18 19.37
C ALA A 55 7.50 9.83 20.09
N ALA A 56 6.41 9.23 20.54
CA ALA A 56 6.43 7.93 21.20
C ALA A 56 6.85 6.80 20.24
N MET A 57 6.37 6.81 18.99
CA MET A 57 6.77 5.84 17.96
C MET A 57 8.25 5.96 17.59
N VAL A 58 8.77 7.20 17.53
CA VAL A 58 10.20 7.44 17.30
C VAL A 58 11.03 6.95 18.48
N SER A 59 10.57 7.17 19.72
CA SER A 59 11.25 6.67 20.93
C SER A 59 11.29 5.13 21.00
N ASP A 60 10.25 4.43 20.50
CA ASP A 60 10.31 2.98 20.38
C ASP A 60 11.42 2.55 19.40
N LEU A 61 11.52 3.20 18.24
CA LEU A 61 12.56 2.93 17.28
C LEU A 61 13.96 3.23 17.84
N GLU A 62 14.12 4.35 18.55
CA GLU A 62 15.35 4.70 19.28
C GLU A 62 15.75 3.56 20.23
N THR A 63 14.81 3.11 21.06
CA THR A 63 15.03 2.03 22.03
C THR A 63 15.44 0.72 21.34
N VAL A 64 14.77 0.34 20.28
CA VAL A 64 15.08 -0.89 19.51
C VAL A 64 16.48 -0.80 18.90
N VAL A 65 16.84 0.33 18.32
CA VAL A 65 18.18 0.53 17.73
C VAL A 65 19.27 0.51 18.81
N GLU A 66 19.03 1.11 19.96
CA GLU A 66 19.98 1.10 21.07
C GLU A 66 20.19 -0.31 21.64
N GLN A 67 19.11 -1.04 21.84
CA GLN A 67 19.16 -2.41 22.38
C GLN A 67 19.79 -3.43 21.41
N THR A 68 19.68 -3.20 20.10
CA THR A 68 20.24 -4.08 19.08
C THR A 68 21.68 -3.74 18.70
N GLY A 69 22.18 -2.60 19.12
CA GLY A 69 23.60 -2.20 19.14
C GLY A 69 24.25 -1.69 17.86
N PRO A 70 23.65 -1.65 16.66
CA PRO A 70 24.34 -1.12 15.49
C PRO A 70 24.54 0.40 15.59
N LYS A 71 25.71 0.87 15.21
CA LYS A 71 26.02 2.31 15.19
C LYS A 71 25.33 3.03 14.05
N VAL A 72 25.27 2.39 12.89
CA VAL A 72 24.62 2.90 11.67
C VAL A 72 23.64 1.84 11.18
N ILE A 73 22.47 2.28 10.77
CA ILE A 73 21.37 1.41 10.35
C ILE A 73 20.80 1.83 9.00
N ASP A 74 20.17 0.87 8.33
CA ASP A 74 19.25 1.10 7.24
C ASP A 74 17.82 0.93 7.75
N LEU A 75 16.88 1.69 7.18
CA LEU A 75 15.50 1.71 7.62
C LEU A 75 14.54 1.34 6.48
N ILE A 76 13.51 0.58 6.83
CA ILE A 76 12.34 0.39 5.97
C ILE A 76 11.10 0.88 6.72
N GLY A 77 10.37 1.81 6.10
CA GLY A 77 9.05 2.25 6.52
C GLY A 77 7.99 1.84 5.52
N GLN A 78 6.84 1.39 6.04
CA GLN A 78 5.66 1.06 5.22
C GLN A 78 4.44 1.79 5.77
N TYR A 79 3.66 2.44 4.89
CA TYR A 79 2.43 3.14 5.25
C TYR A 79 2.61 4.10 6.44
N SER A 80 1.94 3.82 7.56
CA SER A 80 1.96 4.65 8.77
C SER A 80 3.33 4.74 9.43
N SER A 81 4.26 3.83 9.16
CA SER A 81 5.60 3.91 9.72
C SER A 81 6.56 4.81 8.93
N CYS A 82 6.20 5.25 7.72
CA CYS A 82 7.05 6.15 6.94
C CYS A 82 7.37 7.47 7.69
N PRO A 83 6.41 8.19 8.29
CA PRO A 83 6.73 9.36 9.13
C PRO A 83 7.62 9.07 10.33
N HIS A 84 7.48 7.89 10.95
CA HIS A 84 8.31 7.51 12.09
C HIS A 84 9.78 7.36 11.67
N VAL A 85 10.00 6.69 10.53
CA VAL A 85 11.33 6.50 9.93
C VAL A 85 11.95 7.85 9.54
N LEU A 86 11.18 8.72 8.89
CA LEU A 86 11.63 10.05 8.49
C LEU A 86 11.99 10.92 9.69
N ALA A 87 11.14 10.92 10.73
CA ALA A 87 11.38 11.69 11.95
C ALA A 87 12.61 11.18 12.71
N TYR A 88 12.82 9.87 12.78
CA TYR A 88 14.03 9.29 13.34
C TYR A 88 15.27 9.71 12.54
N ALA A 89 15.22 9.60 11.21
CA ALA A 89 16.36 9.94 10.34
C ALA A 89 16.74 11.43 10.40
N ALA A 90 15.74 12.32 10.45
CA ALA A 90 15.98 13.76 10.62
C ALA A 90 16.63 14.09 11.98
N ARG A 91 16.27 13.33 13.03
CA ARG A 91 16.82 13.51 14.38
C ARG A 91 18.21 12.91 14.56
N HIS A 92 18.51 11.83 13.82
CA HIS A 92 19.75 11.06 13.91
C HIS A 92 20.45 10.88 12.55
N PRO A 93 20.83 11.97 11.86
CA PRO A 93 21.36 11.90 10.49
C PRO A 93 22.64 11.04 10.37
N ASP A 94 23.48 11.02 11.41
CA ASP A 94 24.71 10.24 11.44
C ASP A 94 24.50 8.76 11.73
N ARG A 95 23.27 8.36 12.10
CA ARG A 95 22.92 6.99 12.44
C ARG A 95 22.18 6.25 11.31
N VAL A 96 21.71 6.95 10.28
CA VAL A 96 20.92 6.38 9.19
C VAL A 96 21.71 6.44 7.88
N ASN A 97 22.00 5.27 7.31
CA ASN A 97 22.71 5.16 6.04
C ASN A 97 21.74 5.30 4.86
N ARG A 98 20.71 4.45 4.81
CA ARG A 98 19.73 4.42 3.72
C ARG A 98 18.33 4.15 4.22
N ILE A 99 17.35 4.62 3.45
CA ILE A 99 15.94 4.50 3.77
C ILE A 99 15.17 3.95 2.56
N VAL A 100 14.26 3.02 2.81
CA VAL A 100 13.22 2.62 1.86
C VAL A 100 11.86 2.93 2.46
N LEU A 101 11.03 3.65 1.71
CA LEU A 101 9.66 4.00 2.07
C LEU A 101 8.71 3.35 1.07
N PHE A 102 7.70 2.63 1.55
CA PHE A 102 6.74 1.97 0.69
C PHE A 102 5.30 2.33 1.05
N GLY A 103 4.57 2.88 0.08
CA GLY A 103 3.13 3.14 0.22
C GLY A 103 2.76 4.13 1.32
N GLY A 104 3.70 4.96 1.77
CA GLY A 104 3.48 5.96 2.81
C GLY A 104 3.35 7.38 2.28
N ALA A 105 3.12 8.30 3.22
CA ALA A 105 3.04 9.73 2.97
C ALA A 105 3.75 10.47 4.12
N ALA A 106 4.28 11.66 3.86
CA ALA A 106 4.80 12.54 4.92
C ALA A 106 3.67 13.06 5.82
N ARG A 107 2.51 13.31 5.25
CA ARG A 107 1.28 13.65 5.96
C ARG A 107 0.28 12.52 5.79
N LEU A 108 0.05 11.75 6.88
CA LEU A 108 -0.79 10.54 6.81
C LEU A 108 -2.26 10.83 6.48
N TRP A 109 -2.74 12.03 6.78
CA TRP A 109 -4.08 12.46 6.37
C TRP A 109 -4.31 12.37 4.86
N ASP A 110 -3.30 12.62 4.05
CA ASP A 110 -3.39 12.54 2.58
C ASP A 110 -3.75 11.13 2.10
N ALA A 111 -3.30 10.10 2.83
CA ALA A 111 -3.66 8.70 2.55
C ALA A 111 -5.03 8.31 3.12
N MET A 112 -5.53 9.02 4.13
CA MET A 112 -6.73 8.64 4.90
C MET A 112 -7.98 9.45 4.55
N SER A 113 -7.85 10.59 3.87
CA SER A 113 -8.94 11.55 3.65
C SER A 113 -9.95 11.13 2.59
N ALA A 114 -9.67 10.11 1.79
CA ALA A 114 -10.61 9.66 0.75
C ALA A 114 -11.95 9.24 1.36
N PRO A 115 -13.12 9.64 0.78
CA PRO A 115 -14.44 9.35 1.35
C PRO A 115 -14.69 7.87 1.62
N GLY A 116 -14.21 6.97 0.75
CA GLY A 116 -14.33 5.53 0.95
C GLY A 116 -13.53 5.03 2.15
N THR A 117 -12.34 5.59 2.38
CA THR A 117 -11.52 5.29 3.56
C THR A 117 -12.19 5.78 4.83
N GLN A 118 -12.74 6.99 4.83
CA GLN A 118 -13.46 7.55 5.97
C GLN A 118 -14.72 6.72 6.32
N ALA A 119 -15.47 6.29 5.31
CA ALA A 119 -16.61 5.41 5.49
C ALA A 119 -16.18 4.05 6.10
N LEU A 120 -15.07 3.49 5.64
CA LEU A 120 -14.53 2.25 6.20
C LEU A 120 -14.09 2.45 7.66
N LEU A 121 -13.38 3.51 7.97
CA LEU A 121 -12.91 3.81 9.33
C LEU A 121 -14.08 3.97 10.32
N SER A 122 -15.23 4.47 9.88
CA SER A 122 -16.42 4.59 10.74
C SER A 122 -16.97 3.24 11.21
N LEU A 123 -16.68 2.14 10.51
CA LEU A 123 -17.09 0.80 10.91
C LEU A 123 -16.35 0.27 12.14
N ILE A 124 -15.18 0.81 12.48
CA ILE A 124 -14.39 0.34 13.63
C ILE A 124 -15.21 0.32 14.92
N GLU A 125 -16.06 1.33 15.11
CA GLU A 125 -16.92 1.44 16.29
C GLU A 125 -18.23 0.68 16.16
N GLN A 126 -18.77 0.58 14.95
CA GLN A 126 -20.07 0.02 14.68
C GLN A 126 -20.03 -1.50 14.57
N ASP A 127 -19.06 -2.02 13.82
CA ASP A 127 -18.87 -3.45 13.58
C ASP A 127 -17.39 -3.73 13.23
N TRP A 128 -16.62 -4.12 14.24
CA TRP A 128 -15.19 -4.44 14.09
C TRP A 128 -14.94 -5.57 13.09
N ASN A 129 -15.80 -6.60 13.08
CA ASN A 129 -15.61 -7.72 12.17
C ASN A 129 -15.84 -7.29 10.73
N LEU A 130 -16.88 -6.52 10.47
CA LEU A 130 -17.16 -5.97 9.15
C LEU A 130 -16.04 -5.01 8.70
N PHE A 131 -15.53 -4.16 9.59
CA PHE A 131 -14.37 -3.31 9.30
C PHE A 131 -13.19 -4.14 8.84
N VAL A 132 -12.78 -5.14 9.65
CA VAL A 132 -11.60 -5.94 9.40
C VAL A 132 -11.73 -6.73 8.10
N ASP A 133 -12.88 -7.39 7.87
CA ASP A 133 -13.12 -8.15 6.65
C ASP A 133 -13.11 -7.25 5.41
N THR A 134 -13.75 -6.08 5.50
CA THR A 134 -13.80 -5.12 4.40
C THR A 134 -12.41 -4.55 4.10
N ALA A 135 -11.67 -4.13 5.13
CA ALA A 135 -10.32 -3.60 4.99
C ALA A 135 -9.38 -4.62 4.38
N ALA A 136 -9.40 -5.86 4.87
CA ALA A 136 -8.55 -6.93 4.37
C ALA A 136 -8.84 -7.25 2.89
N HIS A 137 -10.11 -7.34 2.49
CA HIS A 137 -10.48 -7.59 1.11
C HIS A 137 -10.22 -6.39 0.19
N GLN A 138 -10.39 -5.17 0.68
CA GLN A 138 -10.01 -3.97 -0.07
C GLN A 138 -8.50 -3.94 -0.33
N TRP A 139 -7.70 -4.40 0.62
CA TRP A 139 -6.24 -4.45 0.51
C TRP A 139 -5.75 -5.57 -0.39
N MET A 140 -6.25 -6.79 -0.17
CA MET A 140 -5.79 -7.98 -0.91
C MET A 140 -6.47 -8.12 -2.28
N GLY A 141 -7.54 -7.36 -2.52
CA GLY A 141 -8.40 -7.50 -3.68
C GLY A 141 -9.55 -8.47 -3.44
N TRP A 142 -10.75 -8.11 -3.86
CA TRP A 142 -11.98 -8.86 -3.64
C TRP A 142 -11.99 -10.26 -4.28
N SER A 143 -11.14 -10.50 -5.29
CA SER A 143 -10.99 -11.82 -5.92
C SER A 143 -10.08 -12.76 -5.14
N ALA A 144 -9.25 -12.24 -4.22
CA ALA A 144 -8.30 -13.02 -3.43
C ALA A 144 -8.92 -13.44 -2.09
N VAL A 145 -9.99 -14.23 -2.12
CA VAL A 145 -10.85 -14.54 -0.96
C VAL A 145 -10.05 -15.14 0.20
N GLU A 146 -9.19 -16.11 -0.05
CA GLU A 146 -8.40 -16.75 1.01
C GLU A 146 -7.34 -15.81 1.59
N ALA A 147 -6.66 -15.04 0.74
CA ALA A 147 -5.70 -14.03 1.20
C ALA A 147 -6.39 -12.93 2.00
N GLY A 148 -7.57 -12.48 1.57
CA GLY A 148 -8.39 -11.53 2.33
C GLY A 148 -8.77 -12.05 3.70
N ARG A 149 -9.23 -13.31 3.79
CA ARG A 149 -9.57 -13.97 5.08
C ARG A 149 -8.36 -14.07 6.01
N ALA A 150 -7.23 -14.56 5.51
CA ALA A 150 -6.00 -14.66 6.28
C ALA A 150 -5.52 -13.28 6.79
N THR A 151 -5.63 -12.24 5.95
CA THR A 151 -5.31 -10.86 6.35
C THR A 151 -6.28 -10.34 7.42
N ALA A 152 -7.58 -10.65 7.30
CA ALA A 152 -8.57 -10.28 8.32
C ALA A 152 -8.26 -10.93 9.67
N GLU A 153 -7.87 -12.19 9.69
CA GLU A 153 -7.43 -12.89 10.91
C GLU A 153 -6.15 -12.26 11.49
N ALA A 154 -5.20 -11.87 10.62
CA ALA A 154 -4.01 -11.16 11.05
C ALA A 154 -4.35 -9.82 11.72
N PHE A 155 -5.26 -9.04 11.17
CA PHE A 155 -5.71 -7.78 11.74
C PHE A 155 -6.39 -7.97 13.10
N ARG A 156 -7.27 -8.98 13.23
CA ARG A 156 -7.91 -9.32 14.52
C ARG A 156 -6.89 -9.74 15.58
N GLY A 157 -5.88 -10.50 15.16
CA GLY A 157 -4.80 -10.94 16.06
C GLY A 157 -3.82 -9.83 16.43
N ALA A 158 -3.68 -8.81 15.57
CA ALA A 158 -2.72 -7.73 15.77
C ALA A 158 -3.17 -6.71 16.81
N VAL A 159 -4.45 -6.32 16.85
CA VAL A 159 -4.90 -5.15 17.59
C VAL A 159 -6.34 -5.30 18.10
N THR A 160 -6.68 -4.61 19.19
CA THR A 160 -8.07 -4.45 19.64
C THR A 160 -8.77 -3.32 18.87
N PRO A 161 -10.13 -3.33 18.78
CA PRO A 161 -10.89 -2.26 18.12
C PRO A 161 -10.56 -0.87 18.69
N GLN A 162 -10.49 -0.76 20.03
CA GLN A 162 -10.19 0.49 20.71
C GLN A 162 -8.80 1.01 20.37
N MET A 163 -7.80 0.12 20.35
CA MET A 163 -6.42 0.47 20.02
C MET A 163 -6.28 0.80 18.53
N ALA A 164 -6.94 0.07 17.64
CA ALA A 164 -6.95 0.36 16.21
C ALA A 164 -7.50 1.76 15.93
N ARG A 165 -8.63 2.11 16.56
CA ARG A 165 -9.23 3.44 16.46
C ARG A 165 -8.27 4.52 16.97
N ALA A 166 -7.74 4.36 18.17
CA ALA A 166 -6.85 5.33 18.78
C ALA A 166 -5.59 5.55 17.93
N SER A 167 -5.00 4.47 17.39
CA SER A 167 -3.83 4.52 16.50
C SER A 167 -4.12 5.25 15.20
N LEU A 168 -5.24 4.96 14.54
CA LEU A 168 -5.62 5.60 13.28
C LEU A 168 -5.99 7.08 13.50
N GLN A 169 -6.61 7.41 14.63
CA GLN A 169 -6.87 8.80 15.01
C GLN A 169 -5.57 9.56 15.28
N ALA A 170 -4.62 8.99 16.01
CA ALA A 170 -3.31 9.59 16.23
C ALA A 170 -2.55 9.76 14.91
N ALA A 171 -2.58 8.74 14.04
CA ALA A 171 -1.94 8.78 12.73
C ALA A 171 -2.49 9.90 11.83
N SER A 172 -3.79 10.23 11.90
CA SER A 172 -4.38 11.29 11.10
C SER A 172 -3.84 12.70 11.40
N ALA A 173 -3.24 12.89 12.56
CA ALA A 173 -2.63 14.15 12.97
C ALA A 173 -1.12 14.23 12.63
N VAL A 174 -0.54 13.16 12.09
CA VAL A 174 0.89 13.12 11.79
C VAL A 174 1.19 13.85 10.49
N ASP A 175 2.07 14.84 10.59
CA ASP A 175 2.66 15.58 9.48
C ASP A 175 4.16 15.77 9.74
N VAL A 176 4.99 15.30 8.82
CA VAL A 176 6.45 15.42 8.87
C VAL A 176 6.99 16.15 7.64
N THR A 177 6.15 16.88 6.95
CA THR A 177 6.53 17.61 5.73
C THR A 177 7.69 18.56 5.98
N ASP A 178 7.63 19.32 7.07
CA ASP A 178 8.63 20.35 7.41
C ASP A 178 10.02 19.78 7.73
N ILE A 179 10.12 18.50 8.10
CA ILE A 179 11.42 17.89 8.42
C ILE A 179 12.05 17.13 7.26
N LEU A 180 11.35 16.93 6.12
CA LEU A 180 11.87 16.22 4.96
C LEU A 180 13.21 16.79 4.47
N PRO A 181 13.42 18.13 4.40
CA PRO A 181 14.70 18.71 4.00
C PRO A 181 15.87 18.35 4.93
N SER A 182 15.60 17.91 6.15
CA SER A 182 16.62 17.50 7.12
C SER A 182 17.02 16.03 7.02
N VAL A 183 16.34 15.23 6.21
CA VAL A 183 16.65 13.82 5.99
C VAL A 183 17.78 13.72 4.96
N THR A 184 19.00 13.51 5.43
CA THR A 184 20.20 13.47 4.57
C THR A 184 20.50 12.10 3.99
N ALA A 185 19.86 11.06 4.50
CA ALA A 185 20.03 9.68 4.03
C ALA A 185 19.51 9.47 2.61
N GLU A 186 20.20 8.64 1.83
CA GLU A 186 19.70 8.18 0.51
C GLU A 186 18.38 7.45 0.69
N THR A 187 17.33 7.90 0.01
CA THR A 187 15.96 7.41 0.26
C THR A 187 15.29 6.92 -1.02
N LEU A 188 14.89 5.66 -1.08
CA LEU A 188 14.00 5.13 -2.11
C LEU A 188 12.55 5.25 -1.65
N VAL A 189 11.74 5.93 -2.44
CA VAL A 189 10.28 5.97 -2.31
C VAL A 189 9.70 4.98 -3.31
N LEU A 190 9.20 3.86 -2.82
CA LEU A 190 8.62 2.81 -3.64
C LEU A 190 7.10 2.98 -3.72
N HIS A 191 6.57 3.02 -4.93
CA HIS A 191 5.14 3.13 -5.18
C HIS A 191 4.66 2.03 -6.12
N ARG A 192 3.60 1.29 -5.77
CA ARG A 192 2.97 0.36 -6.70
C ARG A 192 1.92 1.07 -7.55
N ARG A 193 1.99 0.88 -8.87
CA ARG A 193 1.10 1.52 -9.84
C ARG A 193 -0.38 1.26 -9.56
N GLY A 194 -0.72 0.07 -9.10
CA GLY A 194 -2.09 -0.34 -8.77
C GLY A 194 -2.49 -0.11 -7.30
N ALA A 195 -1.64 0.56 -6.50
CA ALA A 195 -1.98 0.85 -5.11
C ALA A 195 -3.15 1.84 -5.02
N SER A 196 -4.10 1.56 -4.15
CA SER A 196 -5.28 2.39 -3.93
C SER A 196 -5.21 3.23 -2.64
N GLN A 197 -4.24 2.96 -1.78
CA GLN A 197 -4.14 3.56 -0.45
C GLN A 197 -3.47 4.94 -0.47
N VAL A 198 -2.47 5.11 -1.33
CA VAL A 198 -1.74 6.36 -1.51
C VAL A 198 -1.64 6.64 -2.99
N SER A 199 -1.88 7.89 -3.40
CA SER A 199 -1.76 8.28 -4.80
C SER A 199 -0.29 8.38 -5.24
N MET A 200 -0.04 8.20 -6.53
CA MET A 200 1.29 8.40 -7.13
C MET A 200 1.81 9.81 -6.87
N GLU A 201 0.93 10.81 -6.86
CA GLU A 201 1.31 12.20 -6.64
C GLU A 201 1.87 12.42 -5.23
N VAL A 202 1.27 11.81 -4.21
CA VAL A 202 1.77 11.87 -2.82
C VAL A 202 3.16 11.25 -2.73
N SER A 203 3.38 10.09 -3.35
CA SER A 203 4.70 9.44 -3.35
C SER A 203 5.75 10.26 -4.12
N ARG A 204 5.34 10.90 -5.23
CA ARG A 204 6.21 11.78 -6.01
C ARG A 204 6.60 13.02 -5.23
N SER A 205 5.64 13.73 -4.64
CA SER A 205 5.90 14.90 -3.81
C SER A 205 6.88 14.56 -2.69
N MET A 206 6.63 13.49 -1.94
CA MET A 206 7.52 13.05 -0.88
C MET A 206 8.95 12.78 -1.39
N ALA A 207 9.11 12.15 -2.56
CA ALA A 207 10.43 11.91 -3.13
C ALA A 207 11.12 13.20 -3.57
N MET A 208 10.38 14.20 -4.06
CA MET A 208 10.93 15.49 -4.48
C MET A 208 11.33 16.39 -3.30
N ASP A 209 10.61 16.29 -2.18
CA ASP A 209 10.85 17.08 -0.97
C ASP A 209 12.03 16.55 -0.16
N LEU A 210 12.46 15.31 -0.40
CA LEU A 210 13.65 14.70 0.21
C LEU A 210 14.92 15.08 -0.58
N PRO A 211 15.97 15.61 0.07
CA PRO A 211 17.21 16.04 -0.61
C PRO A 211 17.89 14.96 -1.46
N ARG A 212 17.71 13.69 -1.07
CA ARG A 212 18.27 12.51 -1.75
C ARG A 212 17.17 11.46 -1.97
N GLY A 213 15.98 11.92 -2.37
CA GLY A 213 14.81 11.10 -2.63
C GLY A 213 14.75 10.58 -4.07
N HIS A 214 14.49 9.30 -4.24
CA HIS A 214 14.35 8.65 -5.55
C HIS A 214 13.03 7.89 -5.61
N LEU A 215 12.17 8.23 -6.56
CA LEU A 215 10.90 7.52 -6.79
C LEU A 215 11.14 6.31 -7.69
N VAL A 216 10.74 5.15 -7.21
CA VAL A 216 10.70 3.90 -8.00
C VAL A 216 9.27 3.40 -8.09
N VAL A 217 8.77 3.26 -9.32
CA VAL A 217 7.41 2.76 -9.57
C VAL A 217 7.48 1.27 -9.83
N LEU A 218 6.81 0.50 -8.98
CA LEU A 218 6.68 -0.95 -9.07
C LEU A 218 5.37 -1.31 -9.78
N GLU A 219 5.37 -2.38 -10.54
CA GLU A 219 4.13 -2.93 -11.09
C GLU A 219 3.36 -3.71 -10.01
N GLY A 220 2.05 -3.94 -10.26
CA GLY A 220 1.19 -4.66 -9.36
C GLY A 220 0.38 -3.79 -8.41
N SER A 221 -0.29 -4.43 -7.45
CA SER A 221 -1.26 -3.78 -6.56
C SER A 221 -1.20 -4.27 -5.11
N GLN A 222 -0.34 -5.25 -4.81
CA GLN A 222 -0.28 -5.82 -3.46
C GLN A 222 0.20 -4.79 -2.43
N PRO A 223 -0.49 -4.66 -1.30
CA PRO A 223 -0.16 -3.70 -0.27
C PRO A 223 1.08 -4.07 0.55
N ASN A 224 1.49 -5.32 0.55
CA ASN A 224 2.74 -5.72 1.19
C ASN A 224 3.88 -5.70 0.17
N LEU A 225 5.00 -5.07 0.53
CA LEU A 225 6.16 -4.90 -0.35
C LEU A 225 6.70 -6.24 -0.87
N LEU A 226 6.70 -7.28 -0.03
CA LEU A 226 7.35 -8.56 -0.29
C LEU A 226 6.42 -9.66 -0.83
N LEU A 227 5.12 -9.39 -1.04
CA LEU A 227 4.15 -10.40 -1.51
C LEU A 227 3.91 -10.39 -3.03
N GLU A 228 4.50 -9.47 -3.77
CA GLU A 228 4.37 -9.41 -5.22
C GLU A 228 5.68 -8.92 -5.85
N GLY A 229 6.16 -9.64 -6.88
CA GLY A 229 7.45 -9.37 -7.51
C GLY A 229 8.63 -9.62 -6.54
N THR A 230 8.49 -10.57 -5.63
CA THR A 230 9.35 -10.79 -4.47
C THR A 230 10.84 -10.86 -4.82
N GLU A 231 11.21 -11.61 -5.86
CA GLU A 231 12.63 -11.75 -6.28
C GLU A 231 13.22 -10.42 -6.74
N GLY A 232 12.48 -9.67 -7.57
CA GLY A 232 12.90 -8.36 -8.04
C GLY A 232 12.99 -7.34 -6.91
N ILE A 233 12.06 -7.39 -5.94
CA ILE A 233 12.09 -6.54 -4.75
C ILE A 233 13.27 -6.88 -3.85
N ILE A 234 13.52 -8.15 -3.59
CA ILE A 234 14.69 -8.58 -2.80
C ILE A 234 15.98 -8.11 -3.46
N LYS A 235 16.10 -8.30 -4.78
CA LYS A 235 17.26 -7.81 -5.53
C LYS A 235 17.41 -6.29 -5.39
N LEU A 236 16.33 -5.52 -5.61
CA LEU A 236 16.32 -4.07 -5.45
C LEU A 236 16.80 -3.64 -4.06
N LEU A 237 16.26 -4.27 -3.00
CA LEU A 237 16.64 -3.96 -1.62
C LEU A 237 18.12 -4.30 -1.34
N LEU A 238 18.62 -5.43 -1.83
CA LEU A 238 20.01 -5.82 -1.66
C LEU A 238 20.96 -4.92 -2.45
N ASP A 239 20.65 -4.63 -3.70
CA ASP A 239 21.42 -3.70 -4.54
C ASP A 239 21.50 -2.32 -3.87
N PHE A 240 20.41 -1.84 -3.30
CA PHE A 240 20.37 -0.55 -2.63
C PHE A 240 21.10 -0.58 -1.28
N PHE A 241 20.77 -1.49 -0.38
CA PHE A 241 21.34 -1.50 0.97
C PHE A 241 22.78 -2.02 1.04
N CYS A 242 23.14 -3.03 0.25
CA CYS A 242 24.47 -3.64 0.30
C CYS A 242 25.45 -3.00 -0.68
N ASP A 243 24.99 -2.73 -1.90
CA ASP A 243 25.89 -2.35 -3.00
C ASP A 243 25.79 -0.84 -3.32
N GLY A 244 24.88 -0.12 -2.68
CA GLY A 244 24.72 1.34 -2.80
C GLY A 244 24.21 1.79 -4.17
N LEU A 245 23.62 0.88 -4.93
CA LEU A 245 23.08 1.20 -6.24
C LEU A 245 21.74 1.91 -6.08
N VAL A 246 21.70 3.15 -6.53
CA VAL A 246 20.44 3.89 -6.67
C VAL A 246 19.91 3.57 -8.06
N PRO A 247 18.69 3.04 -8.19
CA PRO A 247 18.07 2.86 -9.49
C PRO A 247 17.97 4.23 -10.18
N SER A 248 18.80 4.48 -11.17
CA SER A 248 18.59 5.60 -12.09
C SER A 248 17.23 5.38 -12.72
N GLU A 249 16.32 6.34 -12.67
CA GLU A 249 14.93 6.32 -13.19
C GLU A 249 14.65 5.15 -14.16
N ILE A 250 14.71 3.94 -13.65
CA ILE A 250 14.55 2.74 -14.45
C ILE A 250 13.05 2.63 -14.68
N SER A 251 12.67 2.89 -15.92
CA SER A 251 11.44 2.31 -16.47
C SER A 251 11.42 0.85 -16.03
N THR A 252 10.51 0.49 -15.13
CA THR A 252 10.40 -0.80 -14.46
C THR A 252 9.96 -1.95 -15.38
N SER A 253 10.17 -1.80 -16.69
CA SER A 253 10.03 -2.87 -17.68
C SER A 253 11.02 -4.03 -17.51
N SER A 254 11.96 -3.94 -16.56
CA SER A 254 12.97 -4.98 -16.31
C SER A 254 12.78 -5.74 -14.98
N ILE A 255 11.82 -5.38 -14.13
CA ILE A 255 11.40 -6.24 -13.05
C ILE A 255 10.22 -7.06 -13.60
N GLU A 256 10.55 -8.07 -14.41
CA GLU A 256 9.56 -9.02 -14.88
C GLU A 256 8.84 -9.60 -13.66
N ALA A 257 7.56 -9.21 -13.54
CA ALA A 257 6.63 -9.99 -12.76
C ALA A 257 6.68 -11.39 -13.36
N LEU A 258 7.13 -12.38 -12.59
CA LEU A 258 6.73 -13.76 -12.86
C LEU A 258 5.23 -13.73 -13.08
N PRO A 259 4.71 -14.38 -14.11
CA PRO A 259 3.31 -14.22 -14.51
C PRO A 259 2.45 -14.53 -13.30
N ALA A 260 1.83 -13.50 -12.72
CA ALA A 260 0.62 -13.69 -11.96
C ALA A 260 -0.29 -14.43 -12.92
N SER A 261 -0.58 -15.69 -12.60
CA SER A 261 -1.38 -16.56 -13.44
C SER A 261 -2.65 -15.84 -13.85
N GLY A 262 -2.68 -15.35 -15.09
CA GLY A 262 -3.81 -14.89 -15.82
C GLY A 262 -4.40 -13.54 -15.42
N ARG A 263 -4.03 -12.52 -16.17
CA ARG A 263 -4.97 -11.60 -16.81
C ARG A 263 -4.23 -10.69 -17.78
N GLN A 264 -4.01 -11.17 -19.00
CA GLN A 264 -3.82 -10.29 -20.14
C GLN A 264 -5.09 -9.45 -20.28
N GLY A 265 -4.96 -8.12 -20.31
CA GLY A 265 -6.09 -7.24 -20.57
C GLY A 265 -6.74 -7.64 -21.88
N VAL A 266 -8.02 -7.96 -21.83
CA VAL A 266 -8.80 -8.36 -23.02
C VAL A 266 -8.74 -7.23 -24.04
N PRO A 267 -8.32 -7.47 -25.28
CA PRO A 267 -8.25 -6.43 -26.30
C PRO A 267 -9.64 -5.82 -26.58
N VAL A 268 -9.69 -4.51 -26.87
CA VAL A 268 -10.93 -3.79 -27.22
C VAL A 268 -11.68 -4.47 -28.37
N GLY A 269 -10.99 -5.23 -29.23
CA GLY A 269 -11.58 -6.00 -30.35
C GLY A 269 -12.59 -7.07 -29.95
N THR A 270 -12.73 -7.41 -28.66
CA THR A 270 -13.76 -8.35 -28.18
C THR A 270 -15.12 -7.69 -27.96
N LEU A 271 -15.18 -6.36 -27.89
CA LEU A 271 -16.41 -5.60 -27.71
C LEU A 271 -17.03 -5.25 -29.09
N SER A 272 -18.34 -5.43 -29.18
CA SER A 272 -19.09 -4.94 -30.34
C SER A 272 -19.15 -3.40 -30.37
N ARG A 273 -19.43 -2.81 -31.53
CA ARG A 273 -19.60 -1.35 -31.65
C ARG A 273 -20.60 -0.78 -30.64
N ARG A 274 -21.69 -1.51 -30.38
CA ARG A 274 -22.72 -1.09 -29.43
C ARG A 274 -22.23 -1.18 -27.98
N GLU A 275 -21.45 -2.18 -27.65
CA GLU A 275 -20.85 -2.32 -26.33
C GLU A 275 -19.79 -1.23 -26.07
N ILE A 276 -19.02 -0.85 -27.07
CA ILE A 276 -18.09 0.28 -26.99
C ILE A 276 -18.84 1.60 -26.73
N GLU A 277 -19.95 1.83 -27.42
CA GLU A 277 -20.78 3.01 -27.25
C GLU A 277 -21.35 3.10 -25.82
N VAL A 278 -21.90 1.99 -25.31
CA VAL A 278 -22.38 1.88 -23.93
C VAL A 278 -21.25 2.10 -22.93
N LEU A 279 -20.08 1.50 -23.18
CA LEU A 279 -18.91 1.63 -22.30
C LEU A 279 -18.40 3.09 -22.23
N ARG A 280 -18.40 3.83 -23.33
CA ARG A 280 -18.07 5.27 -23.34
C ARG A 280 -19.00 6.09 -22.47
N LEU A 281 -20.30 5.84 -22.58
CA LEU A 281 -21.30 6.57 -21.78
C LEU A 281 -21.22 6.18 -20.28
N LEU A 282 -20.89 4.92 -19.98
CA LEU A 282 -20.58 4.49 -18.63
C LEU A 282 -19.36 5.24 -18.07
N ALA A 283 -18.30 5.37 -18.87
CA ALA A 283 -17.09 6.08 -18.47
C ALA A 283 -17.34 7.57 -18.27
N ALA A 284 -18.22 8.16 -19.06
CA ALA A 284 -18.69 9.55 -18.90
C ALA A 284 -19.59 9.77 -17.66
N GLY A 285 -19.86 8.74 -16.87
CA GLY A 285 -20.63 8.85 -15.63
C GLY A 285 -22.14 8.68 -15.78
N GLU A 286 -22.68 8.41 -16.98
CA GLU A 286 -24.12 8.31 -17.22
C GLU A 286 -24.73 7.05 -16.58
N SER A 287 -25.82 7.16 -15.86
CA SER A 287 -26.57 6.03 -15.30
C SER A 287 -27.21 5.18 -16.41
N ASN A 288 -27.51 3.89 -16.14
CA ASN A 288 -28.16 3.01 -17.10
C ASN A 288 -29.46 3.61 -17.68
N ALA A 289 -30.23 4.35 -16.89
CA ALA A 289 -31.44 5.04 -17.32
C ALA A 289 -31.14 6.24 -18.28
N GLN A 290 -30.06 6.93 -18.06
CA GLN A 290 -29.60 8.02 -18.96
C GLN A 290 -29.10 7.46 -20.26
N ILE A 291 -28.29 6.41 -20.21
CA ILE A 291 -27.77 5.70 -21.39
C ILE A 291 -28.94 5.13 -22.24
N ALA A 292 -29.93 4.51 -21.58
CA ALA A 292 -31.12 3.98 -22.25
C ALA A 292 -31.87 5.06 -23.03
N ARG A 293 -32.12 6.21 -22.39
CA ARG A 293 -32.76 7.38 -23.06
C ARG A 293 -31.93 7.89 -24.23
N ARG A 294 -30.62 8.04 -24.04
CA ARG A 294 -29.72 8.56 -25.07
C ARG A 294 -29.59 7.65 -26.28
N LEU A 295 -29.61 6.36 -26.04
CA LEU A 295 -29.47 5.35 -27.09
C LEU A 295 -30.80 4.83 -27.67
N GLY A 296 -31.93 5.33 -27.17
CA GLY A 296 -33.29 4.99 -27.64
C GLY A 296 -33.66 3.52 -27.42
N ILE A 297 -33.17 2.88 -26.36
CA ILE A 297 -33.46 1.48 -26.02
C ILE A 297 -33.92 1.34 -24.57
N SER A 298 -34.44 0.18 -24.21
CA SER A 298 -34.93 -0.05 -22.83
C SER A 298 -33.79 -0.10 -21.80
N ALA A 299 -34.07 0.30 -20.55
CA ALA A 299 -33.13 0.18 -19.44
C ALA A 299 -32.67 -1.28 -19.26
N TYR A 300 -33.56 -2.23 -19.41
CA TYR A 300 -33.26 -3.66 -19.37
C TYR A 300 -32.24 -4.09 -20.45
N THR A 301 -32.34 -3.51 -21.66
CA THR A 301 -31.38 -3.77 -22.74
C THR A 301 -29.99 -3.21 -22.39
N ILE A 302 -29.93 -2.04 -21.76
CA ILE A 302 -28.66 -1.46 -21.26
C ILE A 302 -28.05 -2.35 -20.17
N GLU A 303 -28.82 -2.79 -19.18
CA GLU A 303 -28.35 -3.68 -18.14
C GLU A 303 -27.71 -4.95 -18.73
N ARG A 304 -28.36 -5.54 -19.73
CA ARG A 304 -27.83 -6.69 -20.45
C ARG A 304 -26.51 -6.39 -21.17
N HIS A 305 -26.41 -5.22 -21.82
CA HIS A 305 -25.16 -4.77 -22.42
C HIS A 305 -24.06 -4.58 -21.37
N VAL A 306 -24.37 -3.93 -20.25
CA VAL A 306 -23.44 -3.70 -19.14
C VAL A 306 -22.90 -5.02 -18.57
N VAL A 307 -23.77 -6.00 -18.32
CA VAL A 307 -23.36 -7.33 -17.85
C VAL A 307 -22.45 -8.03 -18.88
N ASN A 308 -22.80 -7.95 -20.18
CA ASN A 308 -21.98 -8.52 -21.23
C ASN A 308 -20.62 -7.84 -21.38
N ILE A 309 -20.59 -6.49 -21.27
CA ILE A 309 -19.35 -5.70 -21.26
C ILE A 309 -18.48 -6.17 -20.09
N TYR A 310 -19.02 -6.17 -18.86
CA TYR A 310 -18.28 -6.56 -17.67
C TYR A 310 -17.67 -7.96 -17.82
N ARG A 311 -18.46 -8.92 -18.31
CA ARG A 311 -17.96 -10.28 -18.57
C ARG A 311 -16.85 -10.31 -19.63
N LYS A 312 -16.98 -9.53 -20.72
CA LYS A 312 -16.01 -9.53 -21.82
C LYS A 312 -14.70 -8.85 -21.51
N ILE A 313 -14.75 -7.79 -20.68
CA ILE A 313 -13.56 -7.07 -20.25
C ILE A 313 -13.10 -7.48 -18.85
N GLU A 314 -13.73 -8.51 -18.29
CA GLU A 314 -13.47 -9.01 -16.93
C GLU A 314 -13.61 -7.96 -15.84
N ALA A 315 -14.50 -6.97 -16.04
CA ALA A 315 -14.77 -5.93 -15.06
C ALA A 315 -15.71 -6.46 -13.97
N ARG A 316 -15.40 -6.17 -12.72
CA ARG A 316 -16.20 -6.57 -11.54
C ARG A 316 -17.36 -5.61 -11.28
N GLY A 317 -17.35 -4.46 -11.93
CA GLY A 317 -18.35 -3.43 -11.77
C GLY A 317 -18.04 -2.18 -12.61
N ARG A 318 -18.86 -1.14 -12.37
CA ARG A 318 -18.80 0.13 -13.11
C ARG A 318 -17.43 0.80 -13.03
N ALA A 319 -16.81 0.83 -11.86
CA ALA A 319 -15.51 1.45 -11.65
C ALA A 319 -14.41 0.76 -12.50
N ASP A 320 -14.41 -0.58 -12.54
CA ASP A 320 -13.45 -1.33 -13.36
C ASP A 320 -13.68 -1.08 -14.85
N ALA A 321 -14.95 -1.00 -15.29
CA ALA A 321 -15.30 -0.71 -16.67
C ALA A 321 -14.91 0.71 -17.09
N THR A 322 -15.08 1.69 -16.20
CA THR A 322 -14.63 3.07 -16.42
C THR A 322 -13.10 3.12 -16.54
N ALA A 323 -12.38 2.46 -15.63
CA ALA A 323 -10.93 2.38 -15.67
C ALA A 323 -10.42 1.67 -16.95
N TYR A 324 -11.13 0.63 -17.40
CA TYR A 324 -10.84 -0.03 -18.69
C TYR A 324 -11.02 0.94 -19.85
N ALA A 325 -12.15 1.66 -19.91
CA ALA A 325 -12.43 2.62 -20.97
C ALA A 325 -11.36 3.71 -21.08
N LEU A 326 -10.96 4.30 -19.94
CA LEU A 326 -9.91 5.31 -19.88
C LEU A 326 -8.55 4.78 -20.37
N ARG A 327 -8.16 3.60 -19.94
CA ARG A 327 -6.89 2.97 -20.36
C ARG A 327 -6.83 2.70 -21.86
N HIS A 328 -7.97 2.45 -22.49
CA HIS A 328 -8.07 2.15 -23.92
C HIS A 328 -8.52 3.34 -24.78
N GLY A 329 -8.51 4.57 -24.25
CA GLY A 329 -8.86 5.79 -24.98
C GLY A 329 -10.33 5.85 -25.41
N LEU A 330 -11.22 5.24 -24.63
CA LEU A 330 -12.66 5.20 -24.87
C LEU A 330 -13.44 6.17 -23.94
N GLY A 331 -12.75 6.95 -23.10
CA GLY A 331 -13.35 7.93 -22.18
C GLY A 331 -13.45 9.31 -22.75
#